data_d2af5fb83a5aa474e0b0e07bacebad76
#
_entry.id   d2af5fb83a5aa474e0b0e07bacebad76
#
_cell.length_a   1.000
_cell.length_b   1.000
_cell.length_c   1.000
_cell.angle_alpha   90.00
_cell.angle_beta   90.00
_cell.angle_gamma   90.00
#
_symmetry.space_group_name_H-M   'P 1'
#
loop_
_entity.id
_entity.type
_entity.pdbx_description
1 polymer ?
#
loop_
_entity_poly.entity_id
_entity_poly.type
_entity_poly.pdbx_seq_one_letter_code
_entity_poly.pdbx_strand_id
1 'polypeptide(L)'
;MAGSSFGTLFRISTWGESHGKGVGVVVDGCPAGLPLCEEDIQIFLDRRKPGQSRFTTQRSEDDAVEILSGVFEGKTTGTPISMIVYNKTQRSKDYSDIAGYYRPGHADYTFDEKYGFRDYRGGGRSSGRETIGRVAAGAIAVKLLKEFGINVTAYTESIGNIAIDRERFDISKRDENPVAMPDAKAAEEAACLLEEKMSEKDSVGGIVECVVKGMPTGVGEPVFDKLDARLSQAILSIGAVKGFEIGAGFAVAKMCGSENNDNFIAVENGDITKKTNNAGGVLGGISDGSDIVLRAAFKPTPSIFKEQETVNKEHENIKIAIKGRHDPIIVPRAVVVVEAMTALTIVDLLMMSMSSTVDKMKKVLQ
;
A
#
# COMPACT_ATOMS: atom_id res chain seq x y z
N MET A 1 -17.59 10.87 11.19
CA MET A 1 -16.13 10.72 11.30
C MET A 1 -15.52 10.70 9.90
N ALA A 2 -14.38 11.37 9.69
CA ALA A 2 -13.77 11.54 8.37
C ALA A 2 -12.82 10.38 8.06
N GLY A 3 -13.34 9.18 7.76
CA GLY A 3 -12.56 7.98 7.46
C GLY A 3 -11.86 7.98 6.09
N SER A 4 -11.89 9.11 5.34
CA SER A 4 -11.29 9.25 4.02
C SER A 4 -10.08 10.19 3.99
N SER A 5 -9.60 10.63 5.16
CA SER A 5 -8.40 11.46 5.30
C SER A 5 -7.33 10.73 6.11
N PHE A 6 -6.06 10.93 5.75
CA PHE A 6 -4.88 10.34 6.38
C PHE A 6 -3.73 11.35 6.41
N GLY A 7 -2.89 11.32 7.45
CA GLY A 7 -1.79 12.26 7.68
C GLY A 7 -2.19 13.44 8.56
N THR A 8 -1.20 14.17 9.04
CA THR A 8 -1.33 15.33 9.94
C THR A 8 -0.87 16.62 9.25
N LEU A 9 0.39 16.72 8.87
CA LEU A 9 0.97 17.82 8.12
C LEU A 9 0.96 17.56 6.62
N PHE A 10 1.46 16.41 6.18
CA PHE A 10 1.29 15.93 4.81
C PHE A 10 0.02 15.07 4.76
N ARG A 11 -1.09 15.71 4.47
CA ARG A 11 -2.41 15.11 4.59
C ARG A 11 -3.04 14.82 3.24
N ILE A 12 -3.68 13.67 3.14
CA ILE A 12 -4.45 13.30 1.98
C ILE A 12 -5.95 13.13 2.32
N SER A 13 -6.81 13.44 1.36
CA SER A 13 -8.22 13.10 1.41
C SER A 13 -8.63 12.46 0.09
N THR A 14 -9.03 11.17 0.14
CA THR A 14 -9.46 10.41 -1.04
C THR A 14 -10.97 10.45 -1.19
N TRP A 15 -11.45 10.48 -2.44
CA TRP A 15 -12.87 10.54 -2.78
C TRP A 15 -13.18 9.76 -4.05
N GLY A 16 -14.46 9.60 -4.35
CA GLY A 16 -14.94 8.87 -5.52
C GLY A 16 -15.05 7.37 -5.29
N GLU A 17 -15.67 6.67 -6.23
CA GLU A 17 -16.06 5.27 -6.16
C GLU A 17 -15.80 4.55 -7.48
N SER A 18 -15.68 3.21 -7.41
CA SER A 18 -15.34 2.38 -8.57
C SER A 18 -16.31 2.48 -9.73
N HIS A 19 -17.58 2.85 -9.48
CA HIS A 19 -18.64 3.01 -10.48
C HIS A 19 -19.20 4.44 -10.54
N GLY A 20 -18.54 5.40 -9.86
CA GLY A 20 -18.76 6.83 -10.02
C GLY A 20 -18.11 7.40 -11.28
N LYS A 21 -18.10 8.72 -11.45
CA LYS A 21 -17.45 9.40 -12.58
C LYS A 21 -15.93 9.26 -12.57
N GLY A 22 -15.35 9.23 -11.37
CA GLY A 22 -13.89 9.13 -11.18
C GLY A 22 -13.54 8.84 -9.73
N VAL A 23 -12.25 8.66 -9.51
CA VAL A 23 -11.60 8.52 -8.21
C VAL A 23 -10.53 9.59 -8.11
N GLY A 24 -10.44 10.27 -6.98
CA GLY A 24 -9.47 11.34 -6.82
C GLY A 24 -8.90 11.45 -5.43
N VAL A 25 -7.95 12.36 -5.29
CA VAL A 25 -7.28 12.70 -4.04
C VAL A 25 -6.95 14.17 -4.01
N VAL A 26 -7.03 14.75 -2.82
CA VAL A 26 -6.43 16.05 -2.50
C VAL A 26 -5.26 15.79 -1.57
N VAL A 27 -4.10 16.33 -1.92
CA VAL A 27 -2.89 16.36 -1.07
C VAL A 27 -2.74 17.76 -0.53
N ASP A 28 -2.74 17.90 0.79
CA ASP A 28 -2.53 19.17 1.50
C ASP A 28 -1.25 19.09 2.31
N GLY A 29 -0.51 20.22 2.41
CA GLY A 29 0.75 20.29 3.13
C GLY A 29 2.01 19.87 2.33
N CYS A 30 1.89 19.65 1.02
CA CYS A 30 3.09 19.45 0.18
C CYS A 30 3.87 20.78 0.08
N PRO A 31 5.18 20.82 0.40
CA PRO A 31 5.98 22.04 0.27
C PRO A 31 6.00 22.58 -1.17
N ALA A 32 6.12 23.90 -1.31
CA ALA A 32 6.30 24.54 -2.60
C ALA A 32 7.68 24.25 -3.20
N GLY A 33 7.75 24.23 -4.54
CA GLY A 33 9.02 24.14 -5.28
C GLY A 33 9.44 22.72 -5.67
N LEU A 34 8.71 21.69 -5.28
CA LEU A 34 8.98 20.32 -5.77
C LEU A 34 8.62 20.25 -7.25
N PRO A 35 9.55 19.86 -8.15
CA PRO A 35 9.21 19.58 -9.55
C PRO A 35 8.14 18.48 -9.63
N LEU A 36 7.04 18.71 -10.35
CA LEU A 36 5.94 17.75 -10.45
C LEU A 36 5.16 17.92 -11.75
N CYS A 37 4.92 16.78 -12.42
CA CYS A 37 4.04 16.64 -13.56
C CYS A 37 3.24 15.34 -13.48
N GLU A 38 2.27 15.15 -14.38
CA GLU A 38 1.43 13.96 -14.42
C GLU A 38 2.25 12.69 -14.64
N GLU A 39 3.31 12.73 -15.42
CA GLU A 39 4.18 11.60 -15.72
C GLU A 39 4.87 11.05 -14.48
N ASP A 40 5.25 11.91 -13.53
CA ASP A 40 5.84 11.48 -12.25
C ASP A 40 4.89 10.59 -11.44
N ILE A 41 3.60 10.83 -11.56
CA ILE A 41 2.53 10.11 -10.86
C ILE A 41 2.11 8.89 -11.67
N GLN A 42 2.03 9.03 -12.99
CA GLN A 42 1.55 7.99 -13.89
C GLN A 42 2.39 6.71 -13.82
N ILE A 43 3.70 6.83 -13.68
CA ILE A 43 4.62 5.68 -13.51
C ILE A 43 4.18 4.79 -12.32
N PHE A 44 3.74 5.39 -11.22
CA PHE A 44 3.23 4.64 -10.06
C PHE A 44 1.85 4.05 -10.33
N LEU A 45 0.95 4.80 -10.96
CA LEU A 45 -0.37 4.33 -11.33
C LEU A 45 -0.30 3.19 -12.34
N ASP A 46 0.66 3.22 -13.25
CA ASP A 46 0.90 2.14 -14.20
C ASP A 46 1.27 0.82 -13.52
N ARG A 47 2.03 0.85 -12.43
CA ARG A 47 2.32 -0.33 -11.61
C ARG A 47 1.11 -0.86 -10.84
N ARG A 48 0.10 -0.01 -10.59
CA ARG A 48 -1.14 -0.36 -9.89
C ARG A 48 -2.25 -0.85 -10.82
N LYS A 49 -2.36 -0.34 -12.04
CA LYS A 49 -3.50 -0.55 -12.94
C LYS A 49 -3.80 -2.02 -13.20
N PRO A 50 -5.04 -2.40 -13.53
CA PRO A 50 -5.38 -3.75 -13.97
C PRO A 50 -4.81 -4.06 -15.35
N GLY A 51 -4.80 -5.36 -15.73
CA GLY A 51 -4.44 -5.78 -17.09
C GLY A 51 -2.95 -5.83 -17.40
N GLN A 52 -2.07 -5.82 -16.39
CA GLN A 52 -0.62 -5.82 -16.57
C GLN A 52 -0.03 -7.20 -16.87
N SER A 53 -0.72 -8.26 -16.51
CA SER A 53 -0.26 -9.63 -16.70
C SER A 53 -1.43 -10.60 -16.84
N ARG A 54 -1.13 -11.85 -17.25
CA ARG A 54 -2.11 -12.96 -17.31
C ARG A 54 -2.71 -13.31 -15.94
N PHE A 55 -2.09 -12.86 -14.84
CA PHE A 55 -2.53 -13.06 -13.46
C PHE A 55 -3.37 -11.91 -12.93
N THR A 56 -3.69 -10.93 -13.75
CA THR A 56 -4.57 -9.80 -13.40
C THR A 56 -5.83 -9.82 -14.25
N THR A 57 -6.88 -9.16 -13.76
CA THR A 57 -8.13 -9.03 -14.52
C THR A 57 -7.87 -8.46 -15.92
N GLN A 58 -8.61 -8.95 -16.92
CA GLN A 58 -8.55 -8.46 -18.31
C GLN A 58 -9.17 -7.06 -18.51
N ARG A 59 -9.51 -6.35 -17.42
CA ARG A 59 -9.90 -4.95 -17.53
C ARG A 59 -8.69 -4.16 -18.00
N SER A 60 -8.88 -3.35 -19.04
CA SER A 60 -7.89 -2.38 -19.48
C SER A 60 -8.42 -0.99 -19.12
N GLU A 61 -7.71 -0.30 -18.24
CA GLU A 61 -7.95 1.12 -17.91
C GLU A 61 -6.59 1.82 -17.92
N ASP A 62 -6.54 2.98 -18.54
CA ASP A 62 -5.29 3.74 -18.64
C ASP A 62 -4.91 4.34 -17.29
N ASP A 63 -5.92 4.53 -16.41
CA ASP A 63 -5.79 5.23 -15.12
C ASP A 63 -5.03 6.55 -15.26
N ALA A 64 -5.28 7.26 -16.40
CA ALA A 64 -4.64 8.54 -16.69
C ALA A 64 -5.01 9.57 -15.63
N VAL A 65 -4.00 10.11 -14.97
CA VAL A 65 -4.18 11.13 -13.93
C VAL A 65 -4.18 12.53 -14.54
N GLU A 66 -5.04 13.39 -14.00
CA GLU A 66 -5.06 14.82 -14.27
C GLU A 66 -4.78 15.57 -12.97
N ILE A 67 -3.83 16.53 -12.99
CA ILE A 67 -3.59 17.47 -11.89
C ILE A 67 -4.47 18.68 -12.09
N LEU A 68 -5.39 18.94 -11.17
CA LEU A 68 -6.37 20.03 -11.28
C LEU A 68 -5.94 21.33 -10.57
N SER A 69 -5.01 21.25 -9.61
CA SER A 69 -4.53 22.39 -8.82
C SER A 69 -3.21 22.08 -8.12
N GLY A 70 -2.58 23.11 -7.56
CA GLY A 70 -1.40 22.99 -6.69
C GLY A 70 -0.07 22.87 -7.43
N VAL A 71 -0.06 22.98 -8.78
CA VAL A 71 1.15 22.99 -9.63
C VAL A 71 1.10 24.18 -10.56
N PHE A 72 2.22 24.88 -10.68
CA PHE A 72 2.42 25.99 -11.60
C PHE A 72 3.85 25.94 -12.19
N GLU A 73 3.97 26.07 -13.49
CA GLU A 73 5.26 25.97 -14.22
C GLU A 73 6.08 24.72 -13.84
N GLY A 74 5.39 23.58 -13.69
CA GLY A 74 6.01 22.28 -13.37
C GLY A 74 6.53 22.16 -11.94
N LYS A 75 6.06 22.98 -11.00
CA LYS A 75 6.44 22.93 -9.58
C LYS A 75 5.23 23.05 -8.68
N THR A 76 5.29 22.40 -7.53
CA THR A 76 4.27 22.55 -6.47
C THR A 76 4.26 23.97 -5.94
N THR A 77 3.08 24.48 -5.59
CA THR A 77 2.86 25.87 -5.13
C THR A 77 2.73 26.02 -3.62
N GLY A 78 2.72 24.88 -2.86
CA GLY A 78 2.42 24.88 -1.42
C GLY A 78 0.91 24.94 -1.10
N THR A 79 0.06 24.99 -2.13
CA THR A 79 -1.40 24.93 -1.97
C THR A 79 -1.90 23.51 -2.27
N PRO A 80 -3.17 23.16 -1.93
CA PRO A 80 -3.67 21.79 -2.13
C PRO A 80 -3.55 21.31 -3.57
N ILE A 81 -2.94 20.13 -3.74
CA ILE A 81 -2.83 19.44 -5.03
C ILE A 81 -4.03 18.52 -5.17
N SER A 82 -4.92 18.83 -6.12
CA SER A 82 -6.07 17.99 -6.44
C SER A 82 -5.79 17.18 -7.70
N MET A 83 -6.06 15.87 -7.63
CA MET A 83 -5.84 14.94 -8.73
C MET A 83 -7.07 14.07 -8.94
N ILE A 84 -7.36 13.72 -10.21
CA ILE A 84 -8.46 12.85 -10.60
C ILE A 84 -8.03 11.83 -11.64
N VAL A 85 -8.62 10.63 -11.56
CA VAL A 85 -8.63 9.62 -12.61
C VAL A 85 -10.08 9.29 -12.95
N TYR A 86 -10.47 9.46 -14.21
CA TYR A 86 -11.83 9.17 -14.67
C TYR A 86 -12.06 7.68 -14.89
N ASN A 87 -13.26 7.19 -14.53
CA ASN A 87 -13.67 5.84 -14.82
C ASN A 87 -14.21 5.75 -16.26
N LYS A 88 -13.57 4.97 -17.12
CA LYS A 88 -13.93 4.85 -18.56
C LYS A 88 -14.71 3.58 -18.90
N THR A 89 -14.46 2.45 -18.22
CA THR A 89 -14.93 1.11 -18.65
C THR A 89 -15.85 0.41 -17.65
N GLN A 90 -16.52 1.18 -16.78
CA GLN A 90 -17.46 0.64 -15.79
C GLN A 90 -18.68 -0.03 -16.48
N ARG A 91 -18.99 -1.28 -16.12
CA ARG A 91 -20.17 -2.03 -16.62
C ARG A 91 -21.09 -2.34 -15.45
N SER A 92 -22.03 -1.46 -15.16
CA SER A 92 -22.98 -1.61 -14.04
C SER A 92 -23.91 -2.82 -14.19
N LYS A 93 -24.14 -3.31 -15.41
CA LYS A 93 -25.00 -4.47 -15.68
C LYS A 93 -24.43 -5.80 -15.14
N ASP A 94 -23.11 -5.88 -14.92
CA ASP A 94 -22.45 -7.12 -14.42
C ASP A 94 -22.73 -7.36 -12.92
N TYR A 95 -23.43 -6.45 -12.24
CA TYR A 95 -23.63 -6.46 -10.79
C TYR A 95 -25.11 -6.57 -10.36
N SER A 96 -26.07 -6.72 -11.29
CA SER A 96 -27.50 -6.83 -10.94
C SER A 96 -27.79 -8.02 -10.02
N ASP A 97 -27.13 -9.14 -10.26
CA ASP A 97 -27.34 -10.38 -9.48
C ASP A 97 -26.81 -10.28 -8.05
N ILE A 98 -25.83 -9.39 -7.83
CA ILE A 98 -25.18 -9.20 -6.51
C ILE A 98 -26.05 -8.36 -5.56
N ALA A 99 -27.08 -7.70 -6.05
CA ALA A 99 -27.97 -6.87 -5.24
C ALA A 99 -28.70 -7.67 -4.15
N GLY A 100 -29.02 -8.93 -4.45
CA GLY A 100 -29.88 -9.80 -3.63
C GLY A 100 -29.18 -10.64 -2.58
N TYR A 101 -27.83 -10.70 -2.56
CA TYR A 101 -27.09 -11.53 -1.62
C TYR A 101 -25.78 -10.87 -1.13
N TYR A 102 -25.16 -11.48 -0.13
CA TYR A 102 -23.89 -11.00 0.45
C TYR A 102 -22.74 -11.90 -0.01
N ARG A 103 -21.78 -11.32 -0.72
CA ARG A 103 -20.60 -12.07 -1.19
C ARG A 103 -19.68 -12.42 -0.03
N PRO A 104 -19.28 -13.70 0.12
CA PRO A 104 -18.31 -14.09 1.14
C PRO A 104 -17.02 -13.27 1.03
N GLY A 105 -16.50 -12.82 2.16
CA GLY A 105 -15.23 -12.07 2.23
C GLY A 105 -15.26 -10.64 1.68
N HIS A 106 -16.41 -10.12 1.23
CA HIS A 106 -16.61 -8.73 0.81
C HIS A 106 -17.31 -7.90 1.89
N ALA A 107 -17.37 -6.60 1.68
CA ALA A 107 -17.96 -5.64 2.62
C ALA A 107 -19.49 -5.48 2.45
N ASP A 108 -20.13 -6.30 1.64
CA ASP A 108 -21.55 -6.13 1.27
C ASP A 108 -22.47 -6.03 2.49
N TYR A 109 -22.39 -7.03 3.38
CA TYR A 109 -23.17 -7.09 4.62
C TYR A 109 -22.87 -5.91 5.55
N THR A 110 -21.59 -5.64 5.78
CA THR A 110 -21.19 -4.58 6.71
C THR A 110 -21.56 -3.19 6.26
N PHE A 111 -21.66 -2.93 4.94
CA PHE A 111 -22.14 -1.66 4.40
C PHE A 111 -23.65 -1.51 4.54
N ASP A 112 -24.43 -2.56 4.25
CA ASP A 112 -25.87 -2.54 4.45
C ASP A 112 -26.22 -2.31 5.94
N GLU A 113 -25.56 -3.02 6.87
CA GLU A 113 -25.79 -2.85 8.30
C GLU A 113 -25.37 -1.47 8.82
N LYS A 114 -24.27 -0.94 8.35
CA LYS A 114 -23.75 0.34 8.84
C LYS A 114 -24.49 1.56 8.29
N TYR A 115 -24.84 1.53 7.00
CA TYR A 115 -25.37 2.69 6.30
C TYR A 115 -26.84 2.54 5.90
N GLY A 116 -27.46 1.37 6.16
CA GLY A 116 -28.84 1.06 5.82
C GLY A 116 -29.07 0.70 4.34
N PHE A 117 -28.09 0.95 3.47
CA PHE A 117 -28.09 0.57 2.05
C PHE A 117 -26.67 0.63 1.49
N ARG A 118 -26.45 -0.02 0.35
CA ARG A 118 -25.19 0.06 -0.39
C ARG A 118 -25.41 0.30 -1.88
N ASP A 119 -24.44 0.91 -2.54
CA ASP A 119 -24.33 0.81 -3.99
C ASP A 119 -23.73 -0.57 -4.34
N TYR A 120 -24.60 -1.46 -4.82
CA TYR A 120 -24.21 -2.84 -5.18
C TYR A 120 -23.37 -2.93 -6.47
N ARG A 121 -23.26 -1.83 -7.25
CA ARG A 121 -22.50 -1.77 -8.51
C ARG A 121 -20.99 -1.79 -8.26
N GLY A 122 -20.47 -2.82 -7.63
CA GLY A 122 -19.08 -3.00 -7.26
C GLY A 122 -18.83 -2.79 -5.77
N GLY A 123 -17.58 -2.54 -5.39
CA GLY A 123 -17.18 -2.39 -3.99
C GLY A 123 -17.22 -0.96 -3.45
N GLY A 124 -17.67 0.04 -4.25
CA GLY A 124 -17.69 1.45 -3.84
C GLY A 124 -16.33 1.90 -3.30
N ARG A 125 -16.33 2.48 -2.08
CA ARG A 125 -15.11 2.90 -1.35
C ARG A 125 -14.27 1.72 -0.82
N SER A 126 -14.81 0.50 -0.74
CA SER A 126 -14.06 -0.72 -0.38
C SER A 126 -13.43 -1.42 -1.58
N SER A 127 -13.60 -0.90 -2.79
CA SER A 127 -12.98 -1.42 -4.00
C SER A 127 -11.46 -1.15 -4.01
N GLY A 128 -10.67 -2.09 -4.56
CA GLY A 128 -9.24 -1.85 -4.81
C GLY A 128 -8.96 -0.65 -5.73
N ARG A 129 -9.96 -0.12 -6.45
CA ARG A 129 -9.83 1.10 -7.26
C ARG A 129 -9.63 2.37 -6.41
N GLU A 130 -10.07 2.39 -5.16
CA GLU A 130 -9.82 3.48 -4.21
C GLU A 130 -8.32 3.74 -4.03
N THR A 131 -7.49 2.72 -4.17
CA THR A 131 -6.03 2.85 -4.04
C THR A 131 -5.37 3.75 -5.09
N ILE A 132 -6.05 4.13 -6.16
CA ILE A 132 -5.59 5.15 -7.13
C ILE A 132 -5.22 6.44 -6.41
N GLY A 133 -6.10 6.95 -5.55
CA GLY A 133 -5.85 8.18 -4.81
C GLY A 133 -4.63 8.06 -3.88
N ARG A 134 -4.49 6.90 -3.21
CA ARG A 134 -3.33 6.63 -2.34
C ARG A 134 -2.02 6.60 -3.12
N VAL A 135 -2.01 5.92 -4.27
CA VAL A 135 -0.81 5.78 -5.11
C VAL A 135 -0.44 7.11 -5.75
N ALA A 136 -1.42 7.88 -6.24
CA ALA A 136 -1.17 9.21 -6.80
C ALA A 136 -0.54 10.16 -5.76
N ALA A 137 -1.07 10.20 -4.54
CA ALA A 137 -0.50 10.99 -3.46
C ALA A 137 0.86 10.43 -2.98
N GLY A 138 0.99 9.10 -2.94
CA GLY A 138 2.23 8.41 -2.57
C GLY A 138 3.38 8.68 -3.55
N ALA A 139 3.10 8.83 -4.84
CA ALA A 139 4.10 9.22 -5.84
C ALA A 139 4.74 10.58 -5.51
N ILE A 140 3.92 11.56 -5.09
CA ILE A 140 4.41 12.87 -4.62
C ILE A 140 5.27 12.70 -3.37
N ALA A 141 4.81 11.87 -2.41
CA ALA A 141 5.56 11.59 -1.19
C ALA A 141 6.91 10.93 -1.47
N VAL A 142 6.97 9.92 -2.36
CA VAL A 142 8.23 9.28 -2.77
C VAL A 142 9.17 10.30 -3.43
N LYS A 143 8.64 11.15 -4.30
CA LYS A 143 9.44 12.18 -4.96
C LYS A 143 10.02 13.19 -3.96
N LEU A 144 9.22 13.61 -2.97
CA LEU A 144 9.68 14.50 -1.90
C LEU A 144 10.73 13.83 -1.02
N LEU A 145 10.55 12.55 -0.65
CA LEU A 145 11.53 11.81 0.16
C LEU A 145 12.89 11.66 -0.53
N LYS A 146 12.90 11.52 -1.86
CA LYS A 146 14.15 11.45 -2.64
C LYS A 146 15.01 12.71 -2.52
N GLU A 147 14.43 13.90 -2.34
CA GLU A 147 15.15 15.16 -2.10
C GLU A 147 15.98 15.09 -0.78
N PHE A 148 15.59 14.21 0.14
CA PHE A 148 16.29 13.97 1.41
C PHE A 148 17.12 12.68 1.41
N GLY A 149 17.31 12.04 0.25
CA GLY A 149 18.07 10.78 0.14
C GLY A 149 17.32 9.55 0.68
N ILE A 150 16.02 9.68 1.01
CA ILE A 150 15.21 8.58 1.53
C ILE A 150 14.54 7.84 0.37
N ASN A 151 14.76 6.52 0.31
CA ASN A 151 14.25 5.66 -0.75
C ASN A 151 13.30 4.62 -0.17
N VAL A 152 12.09 4.55 -0.71
CA VAL A 152 11.07 3.55 -0.35
C VAL A 152 10.97 2.54 -1.48
N THR A 153 11.10 1.26 -1.17
CA THR A 153 11.04 0.18 -2.17
C THR A 153 10.22 -0.97 -1.62
N ALA A 154 9.18 -1.39 -2.34
CA ALA A 154 8.40 -2.56 -1.98
C ALA A 154 8.47 -3.62 -3.08
N TYR A 155 8.25 -4.89 -2.69
CA TYR A 155 8.24 -6.04 -3.57
C TYR A 155 7.42 -7.18 -2.97
N THR A 156 7.05 -8.14 -3.80
CA THR A 156 6.43 -9.37 -3.35
C THR A 156 7.47 -10.25 -2.65
N GLU A 157 7.27 -10.51 -1.37
CA GLU A 157 8.11 -11.40 -0.58
C GLU A 157 7.70 -12.86 -0.75
N SER A 158 6.36 -13.12 -0.74
CA SER A 158 5.85 -14.47 -0.96
C SER A 158 4.48 -14.47 -1.63
N ILE A 159 4.17 -15.57 -2.32
CA ILE A 159 2.84 -15.90 -2.85
C ILE A 159 2.51 -17.33 -2.38
N GLY A 160 1.46 -17.47 -1.58
CA GLY A 160 1.16 -18.73 -0.92
C GLY A 160 2.35 -19.19 -0.08
N ASN A 161 2.86 -20.37 -0.38
CA ASN A 161 4.04 -20.97 0.27
C ASN A 161 5.36 -20.73 -0.48
N ILE A 162 5.34 -20.02 -1.60
CA ILE A 162 6.54 -19.69 -2.37
C ILE A 162 7.07 -18.35 -1.89
N ALA A 163 8.23 -18.35 -1.25
CA ALA A 163 8.92 -17.16 -0.76
C ALA A 163 10.23 -16.93 -1.53
N ILE A 164 10.67 -15.66 -1.59
CA ILE A 164 11.99 -15.33 -2.13
C ILE A 164 13.10 -15.96 -1.28
N ASP A 165 14.20 -16.30 -1.94
CA ASP A 165 15.43 -16.65 -1.27
C ASP A 165 16.33 -15.41 -1.18
N ARG A 166 16.75 -15.05 0.03
CA ARG A 166 17.57 -13.86 0.27
C ARG A 166 18.96 -13.94 -0.40
N GLU A 167 19.46 -15.15 -0.67
CA GLU A 167 20.72 -15.32 -1.39
C GLU A 167 20.60 -15.02 -2.89
N ARG A 168 19.40 -15.13 -3.46
CA ARG A 168 19.08 -14.81 -4.87
C ARG A 168 18.40 -13.46 -5.05
N PHE A 169 18.31 -12.67 -3.97
CA PHE A 169 17.65 -11.37 -4.01
C PHE A 169 18.35 -10.39 -4.96
N ASP A 170 17.63 -9.94 -5.97
CA ASP A 170 18.03 -8.87 -6.89
C ASP A 170 16.84 -7.97 -7.19
N ILE A 171 16.83 -6.76 -6.62
CA ILE A 171 15.71 -5.83 -6.76
C ILE A 171 15.43 -5.43 -8.22
N SER A 172 16.43 -5.48 -9.11
CA SER A 172 16.24 -5.18 -10.53
C SER A 172 15.27 -6.18 -11.20
N LYS A 173 15.18 -7.41 -10.68
CA LYS A 173 14.30 -8.45 -11.19
C LYS A 173 12.82 -8.24 -10.84
N ARG A 174 12.50 -7.39 -9.87
CA ARG A 174 11.14 -7.11 -9.44
C ARG A 174 10.22 -6.70 -10.61
N ASP A 175 10.67 -5.81 -11.44
CA ASP A 175 9.87 -5.23 -12.53
C ASP A 175 9.97 -6.04 -13.85
N GLU A 176 10.79 -7.10 -13.88
CA GLU A 176 10.97 -7.99 -15.04
C GLU A 176 9.98 -9.17 -15.06
N ASN A 177 9.19 -9.38 -13.99
CA ASN A 177 8.27 -10.50 -13.88
C ASN A 177 6.87 -10.08 -13.41
N PRO A 178 5.82 -10.86 -13.75
CA PRO A 178 4.43 -10.47 -13.51
C PRO A 178 4.00 -10.54 -12.05
N VAL A 179 4.83 -11.06 -11.16
CA VAL A 179 4.52 -11.24 -9.73
C VAL A 179 5.30 -10.27 -8.83
N ALA A 180 6.12 -9.40 -9.42
CA ALA A 180 6.93 -8.38 -8.73
C ALA A 180 7.83 -8.96 -7.62
N MET A 181 8.43 -10.14 -7.86
CA MET A 181 9.39 -10.79 -6.97
C MET A 181 10.83 -10.46 -7.37
N PRO A 182 11.71 -10.08 -6.42
CA PRO A 182 13.13 -9.85 -6.66
C PRO A 182 13.98 -11.14 -6.66
N ASP A 183 13.39 -12.29 -6.93
CA ASP A 183 14.03 -13.60 -7.11
C ASP A 183 13.39 -14.26 -8.33
N ALA A 184 14.12 -14.38 -9.42
CA ALA A 184 13.62 -14.90 -10.68
C ALA A 184 13.10 -16.35 -10.56
N LYS A 185 13.79 -17.19 -9.77
CA LYS A 185 13.38 -18.58 -9.56
C LYS A 185 12.08 -18.65 -8.76
N ALA A 186 11.96 -17.92 -7.65
CA ALA A 186 10.72 -17.85 -6.88
C ALA A 186 9.57 -17.25 -7.70
N ALA A 187 9.86 -16.30 -8.59
CA ALA A 187 8.86 -15.73 -9.50
C ALA A 187 8.30 -16.77 -10.48
N GLU A 188 9.14 -17.65 -11.04
CA GLU A 188 8.70 -18.76 -11.92
C GLU A 188 7.85 -19.78 -11.14
N GLU A 189 8.30 -20.19 -9.96
CA GLU A 189 7.55 -21.12 -9.08
C GLU A 189 6.20 -20.53 -8.66
N ALA A 190 6.16 -19.24 -8.30
CA ALA A 190 4.92 -18.53 -7.98
C ALA A 190 3.98 -18.42 -9.20
N ALA A 191 4.51 -18.22 -10.40
CA ALA A 191 3.72 -18.21 -11.61
C ALA A 191 3.06 -19.57 -11.86
N CYS A 192 3.78 -20.69 -11.67
CA CYS A 192 3.22 -22.03 -11.76
C CYS A 192 2.11 -22.28 -10.72
N LEU A 193 2.32 -21.87 -9.47
CA LEU A 193 1.30 -21.96 -8.42
C LEU A 193 0.02 -21.16 -8.81
N LEU A 194 0.19 -19.97 -9.38
CA LEU A 194 -0.94 -19.15 -9.82
C LEU A 194 -1.73 -19.82 -10.97
N GLU A 195 -1.06 -20.46 -11.93
CA GLU A 195 -1.71 -21.22 -12.99
C GLU A 195 -2.51 -22.41 -12.43
N GLU A 196 -1.96 -23.12 -11.45
CA GLU A 196 -2.67 -24.17 -10.72
C GLU A 196 -3.93 -23.63 -10.06
N LYS A 197 -3.84 -22.55 -9.28
CA LYS A 197 -4.99 -21.94 -8.59
C LYS A 197 -6.04 -21.42 -9.57
N MET A 198 -5.62 -20.84 -10.68
CA MET A 198 -6.56 -20.44 -11.76
C MET A 198 -7.30 -21.64 -12.35
N SER A 199 -6.61 -22.78 -12.57
CA SER A 199 -7.26 -24.02 -13.05
C SER A 199 -8.27 -24.58 -12.06
N GLU A 200 -7.98 -24.44 -10.75
CA GLU A 200 -8.87 -24.80 -9.65
C GLU A 200 -10.01 -23.79 -9.42
N LYS A 201 -10.04 -22.68 -10.17
CA LYS A 201 -11.01 -21.58 -10.00
C LYS A 201 -10.93 -20.91 -8.62
N ASP A 202 -9.75 -20.88 -8.05
CA ASP A 202 -9.44 -20.37 -6.73
C ASP A 202 -8.48 -19.16 -6.78
N SER A 203 -8.09 -18.64 -5.62
CA SER A 203 -7.16 -17.54 -5.43
C SER A 203 -6.18 -17.84 -4.32
N VAL A 204 -5.09 -17.09 -4.28
CA VAL A 204 -4.06 -17.20 -3.24
C VAL A 204 -3.66 -15.84 -2.72
N GLY A 205 -3.26 -15.78 -1.46
CA GLY A 205 -2.70 -14.59 -0.81
C GLY A 205 -1.17 -14.53 -0.91
N GLY A 206 -0.57 -13.59 -0.24
CA GLY A 206 0.87 -13.46 -0.15
C GLY A 206 1.31 -12.29 0.72
N ILE A 207 2.59 -12.03 0.73
CA ILE A 207 3.23 -11.01 1.56
C ILE A 207 3.95 -10.01 0.66
N VAL A 208 3.79 -8.74 0.96
CA VAL A 208 4.60 -7.64 0.43
C VAL A 208 5.56 -7.19 1.50
N GLU A 209 6.85 -7.12 1.18
CA GLU A 209 7.85 -6.48 2.02
C GLU A 209 8.17 -5.10 1.47
N CYS A 210 8.36 -4.13 2.36
CA CYS A 210 8.77 -2.78 2.04
C CYS A 210 9.97 -2.38 2.88
N VAL A 211 10.99 -1.83 2.21
CA VAL A 211 12.24 -1.38 2.82
C VAL A 211 12.39 0.11 2.57
N VAL A 212 12.65 0.87 3.63
CA VAL A 212 12.98 2.31 3.54
C VAL A 212 14.44 2.48 3.90
N LYS A 213 15.22 3.00 2.96
CA LYS A 213 16.65 3.29 3.12
C LYS A 213 16.91 4.78 3.26
N GLY A 214 17.95 5.14 3.99
CA GLY A 214 18.35 6.53 4.16
C GLY A 214 17.55 7.30 5.22
N MET A 215 16.83 6.58 6.10
CA MET A 215 16.10 7.23 7.18
C MET A 215 17.06 7.90 8.17
N PRO A 216 16.85 9.19 8.50
CA PRO A 216 17.58 9.81 9.60
C PRO A 216 17.09 9.23 10.94
N THR A 217 17.96 9.25 11.95
CA THR A 217 17.56 8.99 13.33
C THR A 217 16.67 10.12 13.85
N GLY A 218 15.62 9.78 14.62
CA GLY A 218 14.81 10.76 15.31
C GLY A 218 13.48 11.14 14.64
N VAL A 219 12.96 10.30 13.74
CA VAL A 219 11.63 10.46 13.12
C VAL A 219 10.63 9.54 13.79
N GLY A 220 9.47 10.08 14.16
CA GLY A 220 8.44 9.39 14.93
C GLY A 220 8.38 9.91 16.37
N GLU A 221 7.35 9.50 17.09
CA GLU A 221 7.08 9.97 18.45
C GLU A 221 6.96 8.79 19.42
N PRO A 222 7.25 8.97 20.71
CA PRO A 222 6.97 7.95 21.70
C PRO A 222 5.45 7.80 21.94
N VAL A 223 5.08 6.74 22.63
CA VAL A 223 3.73 6.40 23.10
C VAL A 223 2.78 6.06 21.97
N PHE A 224 1.88 6.93 21.50
CA PHE A 224 0.80 6.58 20.57
C PHE A 224 1.14 6.82 19.09
N ASP A 225 1.92 7.84 18.79
CA ASP A 225 2.32 8.19 17.42
C ASP A 225 3.69 7.61 17.03
N LYS A 226 3.99 6.42 17.56
CA LYS A 226 5.18 5.65 17.17
C LYS A 226 5.24 5.47 15.66
N LEU A 227 6.44 5.50 15.11
CA LEU A 227 6.67 5.26 13.69
C LEU A 227 6.09 3.91 13.22
N ASP A 228 6.34 2.84 13.98
CA ASP A 228 5.78 1.51 13.72
C ASP A 228 4.25 1.45 13.84
N ALA A 229 3.66 2.14 14.81
CA ALA A 229 2.21 2.24 14.98
C ALA A 229 1.56 3.01 13.83
N ARG A 230 2.13 4.13 13.38
CA ARG A 230 1.64 4.92 12.24
C ARG A 230 1.78 4.17 10.93
N LEU A 231 2.90 3.46 10.71
CA LEU A 231 3.09 2.57 9.57
C LEU A 231 2.07 1.43 9.59
N SER A 232 1.84 0.80 10.75
CA SER A 232 0.83 -0.25 10.91
C SER A 232 -0.57 0.24 10.57
N GLN A 233 -0.97 1.42 11.07
CA GLN A 233 -2.25 2.05 10.73
C GLN A 233 -2.40 2.27 9.23
N ALA A 234 -1.37 2.80 8.58
CA ALA A 234 -1.36 3.06 7.14
C ALA A 234 -1.54 1.77 6.34
N ILE A 235 -0.75 0.75 6.63
CA ILE A 235 -0.72 -0.53 5.91
C ILE A 235 -1.99 -1.35 6.17
N LEU A 236 -2.47 -1.46 7.41
CA LEU A 236 -3.72 -2.16 7.74
C LEU A 236 -4.96 -1.46 7.16
N SER A 237 -4.87 -0.18 6.79
CA SER A 237 -5.94 0.53 6.09
C SER A 237 -6.09 0.11 4.62
N ILE A 238 -5.12 -0.59 4.04
CA ILE A 238 -5.17 -1.10 2.67
C ILE A 238 -6.15 -2.28 2.62
N GLY A 239 -7.06 -2.27 1.64
CA GLY A 239 -8.00 -3.38 1.45
C GLY A 239 -7.27 -4.72 1.29
N ALA A 240 -7.83 -5.78 1.89
CA ALA A 240 -7.30 -7.14 1.94
C ALA A 240 -6.08 -7.38 2.84
N VAL A 241 -5.44 -6.38 3.40
CA VAL A 241 -4.39 -6.58 4.42
C VAL A 241 -4.99 -7.18 5.68
N LYS A 242 -4.30 -8.19 6.26
CA LYS A 242 -4.70 -8.92 7.46
C LYS A 242 -3.59 -9.05 8.50
N GLY A 243 -2.35 -8.73 8.13
CA GLY A 243 -1.21 -8.75 9.03
C GLY A 243 -0.21 -7.66 8.68
N PHE A 244 0.48 -7.18 9.71
CA PHE A 244 1.58 -6.25 9.64
C PHE A 244 2.70 -6.73 10.57
N GLU A 245 3.93 -6.67 10.08
CA GLU A 245 5.14 -6.93 10.87
C GLU A 245 6.18 -5.85 10.59
N ILE A 246 7.03 -5.60 11.58
CA ILE A 246 8.21 -4.75 11.45
C ILE A 246 9.43 -5.50 11.98
N GLY A 247 10.57 -5.38 11.31
CA GLY A 247 11.81 -6.10 11.66
C GLY A 247 11.61 -7.62 11.68
N ALA A 248 11.99 -8.25 12.77
CA ALA A 248 11.81 -9.69 12.97
C ALA A 248 10.34 -10.11 13.19
N GLY A 249 9.42 -9.14 13.38
CA GLY A 249 7.98 -9.39 13.44
C GLY A 249 7.59 -10.42 14.49
N PHE A 250 6.70 -11.35 14.16
CA PHE A 250 6.25 -12.40 15.10
C PHE A 250 7.37 -13.37 15.54
N ALA A 251 8.50 -13.43 14.83
CA ALA A 251 9.61 -14.30 15.22
C ALA A 251 10.21 -13.90 16.58
N VAL A 252 10.11 -12.61 16.97
CA VAL A 252 10.62 -12.12 18.27
C VAL A 252 10.04 -12.90 19.48
N ALA A 253 8.80 -13.40 19.34
CA ALA A 253 8.15 -14.16 20.42
C ALA A 253 8.84 -15.50 20.76
N LYS A 254 9.74 -15.97 19.89
CA LYS A 254 10.52 -17.19 20.03
C LYS A 254 11.99 -16.94 20.35
N MET A 255 12.43 -15.68 20.37
CA MET A 255 13.81 -15.26 20.61
C MET A 255 14.05 -14.98 22.09
N CYS A 256 15.27 -15.23 22.54
CA CYS A 256 15.77 -14.69 23.78
C CYS A 256 16.23 -13.23 23.60
N GLY A 257 16.27 -12.45 24.69
CA GLY A 257 16.70 -11.05 24.62
C GLY A 257 18.10 -10.88 24.04
N SER A 258 19.03 -11.79 24.33
CA SER A 258 20.38 -11.79 23.76
C SER A 258 20.44 -12.04 22.25
N GLU A 259 19.44 -12.69 21.68
CA GLU A 259 19.32 -12.96 20.25
C GLU A 259 18.60 -11.82 19.52
N ASN A 260 17.59 -11.24 20.17
CA ASN A 260 16.77 -10.17 19.60
C ASN A 260 17.42 -8.80 19.67
N ASN A 261 18.27 -8.53 20.68
CA ASN A 261 18.82 -7.20 20.89
C ASN A 261 19.82 -6.83 19.76
N ASP A 262 19.55 -5.70 19.11
CA ASP A 262 20.42 -5.12 18.08
C ASP A 262 21.57 -4.37 18.76
N ASN A 263 22.74 -4.98 18.84
CA ASN A 263 23.90 -4.38 19.51
C ASN A 263 24.43 -3.17 18.75
N PHE A 264 24.57 -2.04 19.44
CA PHE A 264 25.20 -0.85 18.89
C PHE A 264 26.71 -1.04 18.71
N ILE A 265 27.24 -0.48 17.62
CA ILE A 265 28.69 -0.41 17.34
C ILE A 265 29.04 0.99 16.86
N ALA A 266 30.24 1.45 17.26
CA ALA A 266 30.84 2.63 16.66
C ALA A 266 31.56 2.23 15.38
N VAL A 267 31.42 3.03 14.33
CA VAL A 267 32.15 2.88 13.06
C VAL A 267 33.30 3.90 12.98
N GLU A 268 34.24 3.68 12.05
CA GLU A 268 35.49 4.44 11.98
C GLU A 268 35.32 5.96 11.85
N ASN A 269 34.23 6.44 11.24
CA ASN A 269 33.90 7.86 11.12
C ASN A 269 33.28 8.47 12.38
N GLY A 270 33.11 7.70 13.45
CA GLY A 270 32.52 8.11 14.70
C GLY A 270 30.99 8.00 14.77
N ASP A 271 30.34 7.54 13.72
CA ASP A 271 28.91 7.26 13.71
C ASP A 271 28.57 6.02 14.53
N ILE A 272 27.32 5.94 14.98
CA ILE A 272 26.78 4.77 15.67
C ILE A 272 25.87 4.01 14.72
N THR A 273 26.09 2.70 14.61
CA THR A 273 25.23 1.80 13.87
C THR A 273 24.92 0.54 14.69
N LYS A 274 24.22 -0.43 14.10
CA LYS A 274 23.85 -1.71 14.74
C LYS A 274 24.39 -2.89 13.96
N LYS A 275 24.66 -4.00 14.68
CA LYS A 275 25.12 -5.26 14.07
C LYS A 275 23.98 -6.00 13.35
N THR A 276 22.78 -5.88 13.85
CA THR A 276 21.55 -6.53 13.36
C THR A 276 20.43 -5.51 13.28
N ASN A 277 19.30 -5.86 12.70
CA ASN A 277 18.14 -4.99 12.57
C ASN A 277 16.84 -5.74 12.88
N ASN A 278 16.81 -6.48 14.00
CA ASN A 278 15.63 -7.20 14.46
C ASN A 278 14.47 -6.23 14.80
N ALA A 279 14.79 -5.03 15.28
CA ALA A 279 13.82 -3.98 15.55
C ALA A 279 13.21 -3.35 14.27
N GLY A 280 13.81 -3.61 13.09
CA GLY A 280 13.32 -3.08 11.82
C GLY A 280 13.44 -1.58 11.67
N GLY A 281 14.49 -0.96 12.25
CA GLY A 281 14.79 0.47 12.14
C GLY A 281 14.06 1.37 13.12
N VAL A 282 13.34 0.81 14.11
CA VAL A 282 12.52 1.59 15.06
C VAL A 282 12.81 1.16 16.50
N LEU A 283 13.22 2.10 17.33
CA LEU A 283 13.43 1.92 18.76
C LEU A 283 12.62 2.96 19.54
N GLY A 284 11.79 2.50 20.48
CA GLY A 284 10.93 3.37 21.28
C GLY A 284 9.88 4.16 20.47
N GLY A 285 9.60 3.74 19.24
CA GLY A 285 8.69 4.42 18.32
C GLY A 285 9.36 5.45 17.42
N ILE A 286 10.68 5.54 17.44
CA ILE A 286 11.50 6.55 16.76
C ILE A 286 12.50 5.83 15.85
N SER A 287 12.75 6.36 14.65
CA SER A 287 13.74 5.81 13.73
C SER A 287 15.14 5.86 14.32
N ASP A 288 15.92 4.82 14.12
CA ASP A 288 17.27 4.68 14.71
C ASP A 288 18.41 4.82 13.68
N GLY A 289 18.07 5.19 12.43
CA GLY A 289 19.03 5.35 11.34
C GLY A 289 19.28 4.08 10.51
N SER A 290 18.78 2.93 10.95
CA SER A 290 18.81 1.69 10.17
C SER A 290 17.68 1.68 9.12
N ASP A 291 17.76 0.75 8.17
CA ASP A 291 16.68 0.52 7.21
C ASP A 291 15.39 0.15 7.95
N ILE A 292 14.28 0.80 7.59
CA ILE A 292 12.97 0.38 8.08
C ILE A 292 12.52 -0.79 7.21
N VAL A 293 12.23 -1.92 7.85
CA VAL A 293 11.78 -3.14 7.17
C VAL A 293 10.41 -3.54 7.71
N LEU A 294 9.40 -3.54 6.84
CA LEU A 294 8.04 -3.94 7.20
C LEU A 294 7.46 -4.95 6.21
N ARG A 295 6.51 -5.77 6.67
CA ARG A 295 5.79 -6.75 5.86
C ARG A 295 4.29 -6.60 6.05
N ALA A 296 3.55 -6.80 4.94
CA ALA A 296 2.10 -6.75 4.88
C ALA A 296 1.54 -8.07 4.31
N ALA A 297 0.71 -8.77 5.07
CA ALA A 297 0.07 -10.00 4.64
C ALA A 297 -1.30 -9.69 4.00
N PHE A 298 -1.48 -10.15 2.76
CA PHE A 298 -2.70 -9.99 1.98
C PHE A 298 -3.47 -11.30 1.91
N LYS A 299 -4.76 -11.27 2.25
CA LYS A 299 -5.65 -12.41 2.08
C LYS A 299 -5.88 -12.72 0.60
N PRO A 300 -6.25 -13.97 0.25
CA PRO A 300 -6.71 -14.31 -1.09
C PRO A 300 -7.87 -13.42 -1.55
N THR A 301 -7.98 -13.23 -2.87
CA THR A 301 -9.11 -12.52 -3.47
C THR A 301 -10.41 -13.28 -3.18
N PRO A 302 -11.41 -12.66 -2.56
CA PRO A 302 -12.62 -13.39 -2.15
C PRO A 302 -13.58 -13.71 -3.32
N SER A 303 -13.44 -13.04 -4.44
CA SER A 303 -14.21 -13.33 -5.66
C SER A 303 -13.57 -14.50 -6.41
N ILE A 304 -14.09 -15.71 -6.21
CA ILE A 304 -13.63 -16.93 -6.86
C ILE A 304 -14.78 -17.60 -7.63
N PHE A 305 -14.43 -18.45 -8.60
CA PHE A 305 -15.41 -19.18 -9.40
C PHE A 305 -15.87 -20.50 -8.77
N LYS A 306 -15.29 -20.90 -7.61
CA LYS A 306 -15.79 -22.02 -6.82
C LYS A 306 -17.13 -21.67 -6.20
N GLU A 307 -18.01 -22.68 -6.05
CA GLU A 307 -19.27 -22.56 -5.30
C GLU A 307 -18.96 -22.21 -3.84
N GLN A 308 -19.67 -21.24 -3.30
CA GLN A 308 -19.53 -20.77 -1.92
C GLN A 308 -20.91 -20.67 -1.27
N GLU A 309 -21.00 -20.98 0.01
CA GLU A 309 -22.19 -20.78 0.82
C GLU A 309 -22.30 -19.33 1.30
N THR A 310 -23.51 -18.79 1.26
CA THR A 310 -23.82 -17.43 1.73
C THR A 310 -25.30 -17.31 2.08
N VAL A 311 -25.74 -16.08 2.36
CA VAL A 311 -27.14 -15.76 2.62
C VAL A 311 -27.63 -14.67 1.65
N ASN A 312 -28.91 -14.73 1.28
CA ASN A 312 -29.58 -13.67 0.54
C ASN A 312 -30.15 -12.61 1.51
N LYS A 313 -30.78 -11.56 0.95
CA LYS A 313 -31.39 -10.49 1.76
C LYS A 313 -32.65 -10.93 2.49
N GLU A 314 -33.25 -12.03 2.13
CA GLU A 314 -34.40 -12.68 2.77
C GLU A 314 -33.95 -13.61 3.93
N HIS A 315 -32.63 -13.59 4.28
CA HIS A 315 -31.98 -14.41 5.32
C HIS A 315 -32.03 -15.93 5.06
N GLU A 316 -32.10 -16.34 3.79
CA GLU A 316 -32.06 -17.74 3.40
C GLU A 316 -30.63 -18.16 3.01
N ASN A 317 -30.22 -19.36 3.43
CA ASN A 317 -28.94 -19.94 3.04
C ASN A 317 -28.98 -20.33 1.56
N ILE A 318 -28.03 -19.83 0.78
CA ILE A 318 -27.90 -20.10 -0.64
C ILE A 318 -26.48 -20.48 -1.01
N LYS A 319 -26.33 -21.07 -2.19
CA LYS A 319 -25.03 -21.33 -2.79
C LYS A 319 -24.86 -20.47 -4.03
N ILE A 320 -23.68 -19.89 -4.16
CA ILE A 320 -23.35 -19.00 -5.27
C ILE A 320 -21.98 -19.35 -5.86
N ALA A 321 -21.79 -19.05 -7.13
CA ALA A 321 -20.47 -18.93 -7.75
C ALA A 321 -20.36 -17.52 -8.31
N ILE A 322 -19.39 -16.75 -7.82
CA ILE A 322 -19.24 -15.34 -8.21
C ILE A 322 -18.71 -15.31 -9.64
N LYS A 323 -19.55 -14.86 -10.57
CA LYS A 323 -19.18 -14.65 -11.97
C LYS A 323 -18.57 -13.27 -12.14
N GLY A 324 -17.58 -13.12 -13.02
CA GLY A 324 -16.99 -11.83 -13.32
C GLY A 324 -15.49 -11.94 -13.66
N ARG A 325 -14.85 -10.78 -13.85
CA ARG A 325 -13.42 -10.69 -14.14
C ARG A 325 -12.68 -10.39 -12.83
N HIS A 326 -12.15 -11.42 -12.22
CA HIS A 326 -11.48 -11.32 -10.91
C HIS A 326 -9.97 -11.56 -11.05
N ASP A 327 -9.20 -10.91 -10.22
CA ASP A 327 -7.77 -11.16 -10.08
C ASP A 327 -7.58 -12.48 -9.29
N PRO A 328 -6.84 -13.49 -9.77
CA PRO A 328 -6.50 -14.67 -8.98
C PRO A 328 -5.55 -14.32 -7.83
N ILE A 329 -4.86 -13.19 -7.94
CA ILE A 329 -4.00 -12.61 -6.92
C ILE A 329 -3.99 -11.08 -7.02
N ILE A 330 -3.92 -10.40 -5.88
CA ILE A 330 -3.81 -8.93 -5.83
C ILE A 330 -2.43 -8.44 -5.39
N VAL A 331 -1.58 -9.31 -4.87
CA VAL A 331 -0.29 -8.97 -4.24
C VAL A 331 0.61 -8.14 -5.17
N PRO A 332 0.84 -8.49 -6.44
CA PRO A 332 1.70 -7.70 -7.32
C PRO A 332 1.22 -6.25 -7.50
N ARG A 333 -0.09 -6.04 -7.56
CA ARG A 333 -0.70 -4.70 -7.64
C ARG A 333 -0.66 -3.95 -6.31
N ALA A 334 -0.62 -4.69 -5.20
CA ALA A 334 -0.55 -4.12 -3.86
C ALA A 334 0.86 -3.60 -3.52
N VAL A 335 1.91 -4.07 -4.19
CA VAL A 335 3.30 -3.64 -3.97
C VAL A 335 3.42 -2.11 -3.99
N VAL A 336 2.95 -1.45 -5.04
CA VAL A 336 3.02 0.01 -5.16
C VAL A 336 2.10 0.72 -4.18
N VAL A 337 1.03 0.08 -3.71
CA VAL A 337 0.13 0.66 -2.69
C VAL A 337 0.80 0.66 -1.32
N VAL A 338 1.51 -0.42 -0.97
CA VAL A 338 2.33 -0.50 0.26
C VAL A 338 3.44 0.54 0.23
N GLU A 339 4.15 0.66 -0.89
CA GLU A 339 5.19 1.67 -1.12
C GLU A 339 4.63 3.10 -0.92
N ALA A 340 3.49 3.40 -1.53
CA ALA A 340 2.82 4.69 -1.42
C ALA A 340 2.40 5.03 0.01
N MET A 341 1.74 4.10 0.72
CA MET A 341 1.27 4.33 2.08
C MET A 341 2.43 4.44 3.08
N THR A 342 3.51 3.70 2.86
CA THR A 342 4.75 3.84 3.63
C THR A 342 5.35 5.23 3.42
N ALA A 343 5.49 5.68 2.16
CA ALA A 343 6.05 7.00 1.85
C ALA A 343 5.22 8.15 2.44
N LEU A 344 3.89 8.09 2.34
CA LEU A 344 2.98 9.07 2.93
C LEU A 344 3.18 9.19 4.46
N THR A 345 3.33 8.06 5.14
CA THR A 345 3.56 8.02 6.59
C THR A 345 4.91 8.61 6.96
N ILE A 346 5.96 8.25 6.22
CA ILE A 346 7.32 8.75 6.47
C ILE A 346 7.39 10.26 6.24
N VAL A 347 6.84 10.79 5.15
CA VAL A 347 6.82 12.24 4.88
C VAL A 347 6.13 12.99 6.00
N ASP A 348 4.95 12.54 6.43
CA ASP A 348 4.16 13.20 7.48
C ASP A 348 4.96 13.26 8.79
N LEU A 349 5.54 12.13 9.24
CA LEU A 349 6.35 12.08 10.46
C LEU A 349 7.68 12.83 10.34
N LEU A 350 8.30 12.81 9.15
CA LEU A 350 9.52 13.60 8.90
C LEU A 350 9.25 15.09 9.05
N MET A 351 8.16 15.59 8.46
CA MET A 351 7.75 16.99 8.59
C MET A 351 7.45 17.36 10.05
N MET A 352 6.76 16.48 10.79
CA MET A 352 6.51 16.70 12.23
C MET A 352 7.81 16.79 13.02
N SER A 353 8.83 16.00 12.67
CA SER A 353 10.12 15.98 13.37
C SER A 353 10.98 17.23 13.14
N MET A 354 10.67 18.04 12.12
CA MET A 354 11.47 19.25 11.80
C MET A 354 11.47 20.30 12.92
N SER A 355 10.42 20.33 13.73
CA SER A 355 10.30 21.25 14.89
C SER A 355 10.62 20.60 16.24
N SER A 356 11.22 19.40 16.27
CA SER A 356 11.43 18.62 17.49
C SER A 356 12.46 19.21 18.45
N THR A 357 13.32 20.14 17.99
CA THR A 357 14.28 20.84 18.87
C THR A 357 14.33 22.33 18.55
N VAL A 358 14.68 23.14 19.56
CA VAL A 358 14.87 24.60 19.40
C VAL A 358 15.91 24.90 18.31
N ASP A 359 16.96 24.09 18.22
CA ASP A 359 18.02 24.30 17.24
C ASP A 359 17.57 24.02 15.82
N LYS A 360 16.72 22.99 15.60
CA LYS A 360 16.08 22.77 14.31
C LYS A 360 15.20 23.94 13.91
N MET A 361 14.37 24.46 14.83
CA MET A 361 13.53 25.63 14.58
C MET A 361 14.35 26.87 14.21
N LYS A 362 15.46 27.12 14.89
CA LYS A 362 16.37 28.24 14.58
C LYS A 362 16.95 28.12 13.17
N LYS A 363 17.35 26.90 12.73
CA LYS A 363 17.88 26.66 11.39
C LYS A 363 16.87 26.94 10.27
N VAL A 364 15.58 26.76 10.51
CA VAL A 364 14.52 27.06 9.55
C VAL A 364 14.28 28.56 9.41
N LEU A 365 14.58 29.36 10.45
CA LEU A 365 14.36 30.81 10.46
C LEU A 365 15.60 31.62 10.03
N GLN A 366 16.74 31.01 9.81
CA GLN A 366 17.96 31.59 9.25
C GLN A 366 18.03 31.47 7.74
#